data_d8cdfd8f6ab2145cc07b94f68e3c090a
#
_entry.id   d8cdfd8f6ab2145cc07b94f68e3c090a
#
_cell.length_a   1.000
_cell.length_b   1.000
_cell.length_c   1.000
_cell.angle_alpha   90.00
_cell.angle_beta   90.00
_cell.angle_gamma   90.00
#
_symmetry.space_group_name_H-M   'P 1'
#
loop_
_entity.id
_entity.type
_entity.pdbx_description
1 polymer ?
#
loop_
_entity_poly.entity_id
_entity_poly.type
_entity_poly.pdbx_seq_one_letter_code
_entity_poly.pdbx_strand_id
1 'polypeptide(L)'
;MKKIGELRKKYPEFIYKGYSYELKAGDLHISFDFAVPARRGGGGEIKFRPRVVIKNMPYGLLSRAKQPWFDNLVFHLGLAEMPSYWKATASPNIIIEAGFLNKAQINWWHDLFMRGMGQYFYENNIDFTKKNFLQILATPKQSSLRSDATGQVAQRLNRKILVPMGGGKDAIVTYEILRQAGQNIRPFVLNPRKEQLAILKLAGEGNPIIVQRTIDPKLLELNRKGYLNGHTPFSSYLAFLCTLCAAVFDYKYIALSNERSSNEGNVEYLGHAINHQYSKSFEFEKKFRVYSKKYLARGIEYFSFLRPLYELQIAKLFARHPEYFGAFLSCNEAHKTASGSKKPTGKWCCKCSKCLFVFASLYPFVETKQLLNIFGSNLFEDQALIPIMEELVGDRRFKPFECVGTTKESLAACYLCLKKTYSP
;
A
#
# COMPACT_ATOMS: atom_id res chain seq x y z
N MET A 1 -7.26 25.34 0.75
CA MET A 1 -5.99 24.56 0.68
C MET A 1 -4.84 25.54 0.53
N LYS A 2 -3.71 25.33 1.23
CA LYS A 2 -2.51 26.18 1.07
C LYS A 2 -1.89 25.96 -0.31
N LYS A 3 -1.38 27.06 -0.92
CA LYS A 3 -0.76 26.97 -2.24
C LYS A 3 0.59 26.26 -2.14
N ILE A 4 0.86 25.31 -3.04
CA ILE A 4 2.12 24.55 -3.06
C ILE A 4 3.35 25.45 -3.12
N GLY A 5 3.32 26.53 -3.89
CA GLY A 5 4.46 27.45 -4.01
C GLY A 5 4.83 28.12 -2.70
N GLU A 6 3.82 28.48 -1.87
CA GLU A 6 4.03 29.06 -0.55
C GLU A 6 4.61 28.01 0.43
N LEU A 7 4.08 26.79 0.40
CA LEU A 7 4.56 25.71 1.25
C LEU A 7 6.01 25.36 0.93
N ARG A 8 6.38 25.22 -0.35
CA ARG A 8 7.74 24.90 -0.79
C ARG A 8 8.74 26.02 -0.47
N LYS A 9 8.32 27.29 -0.56
CA LYS A 9 9.13 28.43 -0.13
C LYS A 9 9.34 28.44 1.39
N LYS A 10 8.29 28.15 2.14
CA LYS A 10 8.31 28.12 3.60
C LYS A 10 9.08 26.94 4.15
N TYR A 11 8.92 25.76 3.55
CA TYR A 11 9.49 24.47 3.95
C TYR A 11 10.35 23.88 2.82
N PRO A 12 11.58 24.41 2.62
CA PRO A 12 12.40 23.99 1.49
C PRO A 12 12.96 22.57 1.62
N GLU A 13 12.94 22.01 2.83
CA GLU A 13 13.55 20.72 3.13
C GLU A 13 12.59 19.83 3.91
N PHE A 14 12.64 18.53 3.60
CA PHE A 14 12.10 17.44 4.39
C PHE A 14 13.27 16.54 4.77
N ILE A 15 13.50 16.31 6.06
CA ILE A 15 14.69 15.65 6.56
C ILE A 15 14.29 14.33 7.22
N TYR A 16 14.90 13.23 6.79
CA TYR A 16 14.88 11.98 7.53
C TYR A 16 16.08 11.98 8.49
N LYS A 17 15.81 12.36 9.75
CA LYS A 17 16.82 12.55 10.80
C LYS A 17 17.42 11.25 11.31
N GLY A 18 16.57 10.24 11.54
CA GLY A 18 16.98 8.99 12.14
C GLY A 18 15.84 8.04 12.40
N TYR A 19 16.17 6.90 12.97
CA TYR A 19 15.25 5.90 13.44
C TYR A 19 15.77 5.28 14.74
N SER A 20 14.86 4.70 15.50
CA SER A 20 15.21 3.90 16.68
C SER A 20 14.31 2.67 16.73
N TYR A 21 14.80 1.61 17.37
CA TYR A 21 13.99 0.42 17.64
C TYR A 21 14.40 -0.21 18.97
N GLU A 22 13.44 -0.86 19.60
CA GLU A 22 13.61 -1.60 20.85
C GLU A 22 12.71 -2.84 20.88
N LEU A 23 13.15 -3.88 21.55
CA LEU A 23 12.32 -5.02 21.93
C LEU A 23 11.75 -4.78 23.31
N LYS A 24 10.41 -4.75 23.41
CA LYS A 24 9.70 -4.53 24.65
C LYS A 24 8.55 -5.52 24.77
N ALA A 25 8.54 -6.29 25.86
CA ALA A 25 7.49 -7.29 26.13
C ALA A 25 7.22 -8.27 24.95
N GLY A 26 8.28 -8.68 24.24
CA GLY A 26 8.19 -9.59 23.10
C GLY A 26 7.79 -8.93 21.78
N ASP A 27 7.55 -7.63 21.74
CA ASP A 27 7.22 -6.86 20.54
C ASP A 27 8.40 -6.01 20.08
N LEU A 28 8.59 -5.86 18.78
CA LEU A 28 9.56 -4.94 18.20
C LEU A 28 8.89 -3.58 17.93
N HIS A 29 9.34 -2.56 18.61
CA HIS A 29 8.93 -1.17 18.46
C HIS A 29 9.93 -0.42 17.60
N ILE A 30 9.47 0.18 16.51
CA ILE A 30 10.28 0.99 15.60
C ILE A 30 9.67 2.39 15.54
N SER A 31 10.51 3.43 15.56
CA SER A 31 10.09 4.81 15.30
C SER A 31 11.04 5.51 14.34
N PHE A 32 10.49 6.42 13.54
CA PHE A 32 11.23 7.21 12.57
C PHE A 32 11.10 8.68 12.93
N ASP A 33 12.19 9.44 12.81
CA ASP A 33 12.21 10.86 13.10
C ASP A 33 12.34 11.65 11.80
N PHE A 34 11.26 12.40 11.45
CA PHE A 34 11.25 13.31 10.30
C PHE A 34 11.10 14.74 10.78
N ALA A 35 11.80 15.65 10.11
CA ALA A 35 11.75 17.08 10.38
C ALA A 35 11.52 17.88 9.10
N VAL A 36 10.73 18.94 9.20
CA VAL A 36 10.46 19.87 8.11
C VAL A 36 10.73 21.29 8.65
N PRO A 37 11.99 21.76 8.54
CA PRO A 37 12.38 23.07 9.04
C PRO A 37 11.72 24.18 8.21
N ALA A 38 11.19 25.20 8.90
CA ALA A 38 10.76 26.42 8.25
C ALA A 38 11.95 27.34 8.01
N ARG A 39 11.93 28.12 6.92
CA ARG A 39 12.87 29.23 6.73
C ARG A 39 12.78 30.23 7.90
N ARG A 40 13.88 30.94 8.18
CA ARG A 40 13.91 32.02 9.19
C ARG A 40 12.74 32.98 8.97
N GLY A 41 11.96 33.23 10.02
CA GLY A 41 10.73 34.03 9.98
C GLY A 41 9.46 33.29 9.50
N GLY A 42 9.56 32.02 9.12
CA GLY A 42 8.45 31.24 8.55
C GLY A 42 7.59 30.46 9.57
N GLY A 43 7.84 30.57 10.85
CA GLY A 43 7.21 29.75 11.91
C GLY A 43 8.06 28.56 12.33
N GLY A 44 7.54 27.72 13.23
CA GLY A 44 8.32 26.61 13.81
C GLY A 44 8.54 25.42 12.87
N GLU A 45 9.51 24.60 13.23
CA GLU A 45 9.77 23.30 12.60
C GLU A 45 8.60 22.34 12.79
N ILE A 46 8.25 21.59 11.76
CA ILE A 46 7.29 20.48 11.86
C ILE A 46 8.10 19.19 12.10
N LYS A 47 7.74 18.45 13.14
CA LYS A 47 8.32 17.15 13.46
C LYS A 47 7.27 16.08 13.36
N PHE A 48 7.68 14.89 12.84
CA PHE A 48 6.85 13.70 12.79
C PHE A 48 7.62 12.51 13.37
N ARG A 49 6.92 11.71 14.16
CA ARG A 49 7.46 10.50 14.76
C ARG A 49 6.50 9.32 14.60
N PRO A 50 6.32 8.80 13.37
CA PRO A 50 5.52 7.60 13.17
C PRO A 50 6.14 6.37 13.83
N ARG A 51 5.27 5.41 14.17
CA ARG A 51 5.68 4.19 14.88
C ARG A 51 5.15 2.95 14.19
N VAL A 52 5.93 1.89 14.27
CA VAL A 52 5.58 0.54 13.82
C VAL A 52 5.86 -0.42 14.96
N VAL A 53 4.90 -1.30 15.27
CA VAL A 53 5.06 -2.35 16.26
C VAL A 53 4.82 -3.69 15.58
N ILE A 54 5.82 -4.55 15.55
CA ILE A 54 5.70 -5.93 15.07
C ILE A 54 5.50 -6.82 16.29
N LYS A 55 4.38 -7.53 16.34
CA LYS A 55 3.97 -8.33 17.48
C LYS A 55 4.63 -9.71 17.52
N ASN A 56 4.82 -10.22 18.73
CA ASN A 56 5.23 -11.60 18.98
C ASN A 56 6.51 -12.00 18.24
N MET A 57 7.57 -11.28 18.48
CA MET A 57 8.88 -11.51 17.86
C MET A 57 9.46 -12.86 18.25
N PRO A 58 10.13 -13.58 17.33
CA PRO A 58 10.78 -14.86 17.65
C PRO A 58 11.85 -14.72 18.73
N TYR A 59 11.95 -15.71 19.61
CA TYR A 59 13.06 -15.81 20.55
C TYR A 59 14.40 -15.83 19.79
N GLY A 60 15.41 -15.17 20.34
CA GLY A 60 16.75 -15.08 19.69
C GLY A 60 16.89 -13.92 18.67
N LEU A 61 15.82 -13.14 18.42
CA LEU A 61 15.92 -11.99 17.54
C LEU A 61 16.86 -10.89 18.09
N LEU A 62 17.04 -10.79 19.42
CA LEU A 62 17.98 -9.85 20.03
C LEU A 62 19.40 -9.97 19.48
N SER A 63 19.84 -11.20 19.18
CA SER A 63 21.13 -11.44 18.53
C SER A 63 21.09 -11.05 17.04
N ARG A 64 19.94 -11.11 16.39
CA ARG A 64 19.74 -10.73 14.99
C ARG A 64 19.52 -9.22 14.82
N ALA A 65 18.86 -8.55 15.78
CA ALA A 65 18.61 -7.11 15.75
C ALA A 65 19.89 -6.26 15.85
N LYS A 66 21.02 -6.83 16.28
CA LYS A 66 22.33 -6.19 16.26
C LYS A 66 23.09 -6.39 14.94
N GLN A 67 22.50 -7.05 13.95
CA GLN A 67 23.14 -7.31 12.67
C GLN A 67 22.95 -6.12 11.71
N PRO A 68 23.96 -5.77 10.91
CA PRO A 68 23.90 -4.65 9.95
C PRO A 68 22.73 -4.75 8.96
N TRP A 69 22.29 -5.97 8.60
CA TRP A 69 21.14 -6.16 7.70
C TRP A 69 19.82 -5.69 8.32
N PHE A 70 19.66 -5.82 9.64
CA PHE A 70 18.44 -5.39 10.32
C PHE A 70 18.35 -3.87 10.33
N ASP A 71 19.41 -3.17 10.68
CA ASP A 71 19.50 -1.70 10.59
C ASP A 71 19.18 -1.21 9.18
N ASN A 72 19.75 -1.87 8.17
CA ASN A 72 19.50 -1.54 6.78
C ASN A 72 18.00 -1.70 6.38
N LEU A 73 17.34 -2.77 6.83
CA LEU A 73 15.91 -2.97 6.56
C LEU A 73 15.04 -1.93 7.28
N VAL A 74 15.37 -1.60 8.53
CA VAL A 74 14.65 -0.55 9.29
C VAL A 74 14.86 0.82 8.65
N PHE A 75 16.10 1.16 8.27
CA PHE A 75 16.39 2.39 7.54
C PHE A 75 15.54 2.52 6.27
N HIS A 76 15.48 1.47 5.44
CA HIS A 76 14.70 1.47 4.22
C HIS A 76 13.17 1.50 4.46
N LEU A 77 12.69 0.93 5.56
CA LEU A 77 11.29 1.08 5.96
C LEU A 77 10.96 2.54 6.28
N GLY A 78 11.88 3.28 6.90
CA GLY A 78 11.73 4.72 7.14
C GLY A 78 11.71 5.52 5.83
N LEU A 79 12.54 5.16 4.84
CA LEU A 79 12.46 5.76 3.50
C LEU A 79 11.08 5.54 2.85
N ALA A 80 10.52 4.34 2.99
CA ALA A 80 9.20 4.01 2.46
C ALA A 80 8.05 4.73 3.21
N GLU A 81 8.28 5.15 4.45
CA GLU A 81 7.33 5.92 5.27
C GLU A 81 7.30 7.42 4.86
N MET A 82 8.41 7.97 4.35
CA MET A 82 8.55 9.40 4.01
C MET A 82 7.42 9.98 3.15
N PRO A 83 6.92 9.33 2.07
CA PRO A 83 5.87 9.90 1.22
C PRO A 83 4.62 10.29 2.00
N SER A 84 4.28 9.54 3.06
CA SER A 84 3.11 9.81 3.93
C SER A 84 3.19 11.17 4.63
N TYR A 85 4.39 11.67 4.89
CA TYR A 85 4.64 12.93 5.61
C TYR A 85 5.12 14.05 4.69
N TRP A 86 5.98 13.73 3.71
CA TRP A 86 6.47 14.67 2.71
C TRP A 86 5.33 15.39 1.96
N LYS A 87 4.24 14.69 1.68
CA LYS A 87 3.07 15.24 0.99
C LYS A 87 2.48 16.47 1.65
N ALA A 88 2.65 16.67 2.96
CA ALA A 88 2.08 17.82 3.67
C ALA A 88 2.65 19.15 3.18
N THR A 89 3.89 19.19 2.73
CA THR A 89 4.60 20.41 2.29
C THR A 89 5.13 20.32 0.86
N ALA A 90 5.25 19.13 0.29
CA ALA A 90 5.89 18.86 -1.00
C ALA A 90 7.27 19.53 -1.12
N SER A 91 8.05 19.53 -0.04
CA SER A 91 9.37 20.15 0.04
C SER A 91 10.24 19.78 -1.16
N PRO A 92 10.92 20.73 -1.83
CA PRO A 92 11.73 20.45 -3.01
C PRO A 92 12.94 19.55 -2.74
N ASN A 93 13.48 19.58 -1.52
CA ASN A 93 14.64 18.79 -1.13
C ASN A 93 14.25 17.78 -0.05
N ILE A 94 14.61 16.53 -0.27
CA ILE A 94 14.58 15.47 0.76
C ILE A 94 16.02 15.22 1.18
N ILE A 95 16.31 15.43 2.47
CA ILE A 95 17.64 15.23 3.04
C ILE A 95 17.65 13.94 3.85
N ILE A 96 18.55 13.02 3.52
CA ILE A 96 18.70 11.76 4.25
C ILE A 96 19.92 11.87 5.18
N GLU A 97 19.63 12.06 6.48
CA GLU A 97 20.65 12.06 7.54
C GLU A 97 20.71 10.69 8.26
N ALA A 98 19.63 9.93 8.20
CA ALA A 98 19.47 8.66 8.91
C ALA A 98 20.40 7.54 8.40
N GLY A 99 20.94 7.65 7.18
CA GLY A 99 21.78 6.64 6.56
C GLY A 99 22.34 7.08 5.22
N PHE A 100 22.98 6.15 4.52
CA PHE A 100 23.60 6.41 3.23
C PHE A 100 22.79 5.78 2.07
N LEU A 101 22.71 6.49 0.96
CA LEU A 101 22.19 6.01 -0.32
C LEU A 101 23.21 6.31 -1.43
N ASN A 102 23.54 5.32 -2.24
CA ASN A 102 24.30 5.56 -3.46
C ASN A 102 23.43 6.17 -4.57
N LYS A 103 24.03 6.64 -5.65
CA LYS A 103 23.34 7.30 -6.77
C LYS A 103 22.23 6.43 -7.37
N ALA A 104 22.44 5.12 -7.51
CA ALA A 104 21.43 4.22 -8.06
C ALA A 104 20.20 4.06 -7.13
N GLN A 105 20.44 4.03 -5.81
CA GLN A 105 19.37 4.03 -4.82
C GLN A 105 18.61 5.35 -4.82
N ILE A 106 19.31 6.49 -4.85
CA ILE A 106 18.68 7.82 -4.95
C ILE A 106 17.78 7.90 -6.18
N ASN A 107 18.25 7.46 -7.35
CA ASN A 107 17.45 7.45 -8.58
C ASN A 107 16.22 6.55 -8.46
N TRP A 108 16.34 5.40 -7.81
CA TRP A 108 15.22 4.48 -7.58
C TRP A 108 14.16 5.11 -6.66
N TRP A 109 14.58 5.74 -5.56
CA TRP A 109 13.67 6.45 -4.65
C TRP A 109 13.01 7.66 -5.32
N HIS A 110 13.77 8.42 -6.12
CA HIS A 110 13.22 9.53 -6.90
C HIS A 110 12.13 9.04 -7.87
N ASP A 111 12.38 7.96 -8.61
CA ASP A 111 11.38 7.35 -9.53
C ASP A 111 10.12 6.91 -8.77
N LEU A 112 10.27 6.29 -7.59
CA LEU A 112 9.14 5.92 -6.74
C LEU A 112 8.31 7.13 -6.32
N PHE A 113 8.93 8.24 -5.90
CA PHE A 113 8.22 9.47 -5.56
C PHE A 113 7.48 10.03 -6.77
N MET A 114 8.14 10.17 -7.90
CA MET A 114 7.56 10.79 -9.09
C MET A 114 6.37 9.98 -9.63
N ARG A 115 6.47 8.67 -9.70
CA ARG A 115 5.40 7.81 -10.21
C ARG A 115 4.36 7.44 -9.16
N GLY A 116 4.81 7.13 -7.95
CA GLY A 116 3.92 6.68 -6.86
C GLY A 116 3.05 7.80 -6.28
N MET A 117 3.46 9.06 -6.44
CA MET A 117 2.69 10.23 -5.99
C MET A 117 1.83 10.84 -7.11
N GLY A 118 1.69 10.20 -8.26
CA GLY A 118 1.00 10.75 -9.42
C GLY A 118 -0.42 11.24 -9.14
N GLN A 119 -1.25 10.44 -8.46
CA GLN A 119 -2.59 10.89 -8.05
C GLN A 119 -2.53 12.12 -7.13
N TYR A 120 -1.63 12.16 -6.17
CA TYR A 120 -1.43 13.32 -5.31
C TYR A 120 -1.09 14.58 -6.12
N PHE A 121 -0.25 14.46 -7.14
CA PHE A 121 0.08 15.59 -8.02
C PHE A 121 -1.14 16.04 -8.82
N TYR A 122 -1.88 15.11 -9.39
CA TYR A 122 -3.10 15.41 -10.14
C TYR A 122 -4.17 16.11 -9.28
N GLU A 123 -4.52 15.55 -8.13
CA GLU A 123 -5.56 16.07 -7.24
C GLU A 123 -5.23 17.45 -6.65
N ASN A 124 -3.94 17.76 -6.49
CA ASN A 124 -3.49 19.07 -5.97
C ASN A 124 -3.04 20.04 -7.06
N ASN A 125 -3.25 19.71 -8.36
CA ASN A 125 -2.84 20.53 -9.52
C ASN A 125 -1.35 20.89 -9.47
N ILE A 126 -0.49 19.91 -9.16
CA ILE A 126 0.95 20.10 -9.01
C ILE A 126 1.66 19.79 -10.32
N ASP A 127 2.34 20.80 -10.89
CA ASP A 127 3.25 20.59 -12.01
C ASP A 127 4.57 19.98 -11.48
N PHE A 128 4.64 18.65 -11.57
CA PHE A 128 5.79 17.86 -11.14
C PHE A 128 6.84 17.67 -12.26
N THR A 129 6.57 18.17 -13.48
CA THR A 129 7.47 18.01 -14.63
C THR A 129 8.60 19.04 -14.63
N LYS A 130 8.50 20.07 -13.77
CA LYS A 130 9.51 21.13 -13.66
C LYS A 130 10.88 20.55 -13.34
N LYS A 131 11.90 21.07 -14.01
CA LYS A 131 13.30 20.74 -13.72
C LYS A 131 13.58 20.93 -12.22
N ASN A 132 14.21 19.94 -11.61
CA ASN A 132 14.52 19.94 -10.17
C ASN A 132 13.29 20.05 -9.26
N PHE A 133 12.13 19.51 -9.69
CA PHE A 133 10.93 19.47 -8.86
C PHE A 133 11.19 18.80 -7.52
N LEU A 134 11.90 17.69 -7.51
CA LEU A 134 12.30 16.97 -6.32
C LEU A 134 13.79 16.57 -6.40
N GLN A 135 14.53 16.83 -5.34
CA GLN A 135 15.90 16.35 -5.18
C GLN A 135 15.99 15.51 -3.90
N ILE A 136 16.68 14.39 -3.97
CA ILE A 136 16.98 13.55 -2.81
C ILE A 136 18.49 13.61 -2.59
N LEU A 137 18.89 14.11 -1.43
CA LEU A 137 20.27 14.34 -1.04
C LEU A 137 20.59 13.44 0.15
N ALA A 138 21.58 12.56 0.00
CA ALA A 138 22.10 11.76 1.10
C ALA A 138 23.46 12.32 1.50
N THR A 139 23.61 12.71 2.76
CA THR A 139 24.88 13.22 3.28
C THR A 139 25.81 12.03 3.47
N PRO A 140 27.06 12.06 2.95
CA PRO A 140 28.04 11.04 3.26
C PRO A 140 28.33 11.10 4.76
N LYS A 141 27.95 10.08 5.52
CA LYS A 141 28.42 9.95 6.89
C LYS A 141 29.95 9.72 6.82
N GLN A 142 30.72 10.68 7.26
CA GLN A 142 32.15 10.44 7.59
C GLN A 142 32.20 9.40 8.71
N SER A 143 32.33 8.16 8.38
CA SER A 143 32.94 7.05 9.10
C SER A 143 32.29 5.70 8.83
N SER A 144 33.11 4.75 8.44
CA SER A 144 33.08 3.31 8.77
C SER A 144 31.92 2.40 8.39
N LEU A 145 30.90 2.81 7.71
CA LEU A 145 30.00 1.84 7.07
C LEU A 145 30.48 1.62 5.64
N ARG A 146 31.27 0.57 5.45
CA ARG A 146 31.69 0.09 4.14
C ARG A 146 30.46 -0.02 3.24
N SER A 147 30.53 0.58 2.07
CA SER A 147 29.48 0.67 1.05
C SER A 147 29.18 -0.66 0.36
N ASP A 148 29.72 -1.73 0.80
CA ASP A 148 29.66 -3.03 0.16
C ASP A 148 28.74 -3.95 0.96
N ALA A 149 27.64 -4.33 0.34
CA ALA A 149 26.91 -5.61 0.49
C ALA A 149 26.73 -6.27 1.88
N THR A 150 27.29 -5.72 2.96
CA THR A 150 27.32 -6.34 4.29
C THR A 150 26.01 -6.19 5.08
N GLY A 151 25.08 -5.36 4.59
CA GLY A 151 23.75 -5.18 5.19
C GLY A 151 22.67 -6.06 4.56
N GLN A 152 23.01 -7.12 3.84
CA GLN A 152 22.04 -8.04 3.25
C GLN A 152 21.75 -9.24 4.16
N VAL A 153 20.52 -9.71 4.13
CA VAL A 153 20.15 -10.99 4.76
C VAL A 153 20.88 -12.11 4.04
N ALA A 154 21.91 -12.66 4.68
CA ALA A 154 22.73 -13.76 4.13
C ALA A 154 22.22 -15.15 4.54
N GLN A 155 21.10 -15.25 5.24
CA GLN A 155 20.59 -16.51 5.79
C GLN A 155 19.91 -17.38 4.73
N ARG A 156 20.07 -18.69 4.88
CA ARG A 156 19.26 -19.68 4.17
C ARG A 156 17.86 -19.66 4.78
N LEU A 157 16.92 -18.95 4.12
CA LEU A 157 15.54 -18.81 4.55
C LEU A 157 14.73 -20.08 4.29
N ASN A 158 13.79 -20.37 5.17
CA ASN A 158 12.85 -21.47 5.00
C ASN A 158 11.90 -21.23 3.81
N ARG A 159 11.55 -22.29 3.09
CA ARG A 159 10.62 -22.24 1.95
C ARG A 159 9.17 -22.01 2.40
N LYS A 160 8.95 -21.01 3.22
CA LYS A 160 7.64 -20.56 3.71
C LYS A 160 7.19 -19.31 2.99
N ILE A 161 5.89 -19.10 2.92
CA ILE A 161 5.27 -17.99 2.17
C ILE A 161 4.55 -17.07 3.15
N LEU A 162 4.91 -15.78 3.12
CA LEU A 162 4.19 -14.71 3.80
C LEU A 162 3.10 -14.19 2.87
N VAL A 163 1.84 -14.18 3.33
CA VAL A 163 0.69 -13.74 2.54
C VAL A 163 0.06 -12.50 3.20
N PRO A 164 0.22 -11.30 2.64
CA PRO A 164 -0.45 -10.10 3.15
C PRO A 164 -1.97 -10.17 2.96
N MET A 165 -2.72 -10.06 4.08
CA MET A 165 -4.18 -10.16 4.13
C MET A 165 -4.83 -8.79 4.36
N GLY A 166 -5.31 -8.18 3.26
CA GLY A 166 -5.97 -6.87 3.30
C GLY A 166 -7.46 -6.89 3.66
N GLY A 167 -8.09 -8.07 3.75
CA GLY A 167 -9.52 -8.22 4.04
C GLY A 167 -10.43 -8.22 2.81
N GLY A 168 -9.89 -8.06 1.60
CA GLY A 168 -10.64 -8.16 0.33
C GLY A 168 -10.57 -9.56 -0.29
N LYS A 169 -11.41 -9.79 -1.31
CA LYS A 169 -11.52 -11.06 -2.05
C LYS A 169 -10.19 -11.59 -2.60
N ASP A 170 -9.31 -10.69 -3.07
CA ASP A 170 -8.06 -11.07 -3.74
C ASP A 170 -7.09 -11.76 -2.78
N ALA A 171 -6.99 -11.23 -1.54
CA ALA A 171 -6.18 -11.83 -0.50
C ALA A 171 -6.72 -13.21 -0.08
N ILE A 172 -8.03 -13.37 -0.01
CA ILE A 172 -8.69 -14.64 0.29
C ILE A 172 -8.39 -15.66 -0.81
N VAL A 173 -8.55 -15.28 -2.07
CA VAL A 173 -8.25 -16.17 -3.22
C VAL A 173 -6.77 -16.61 -3.22
N THR A 174 -5.84 -15.67 -2.99
CA THR A 174 -4.41 -16.01 -2.87
C THR A 174 -4.16 -17.01 -1.75
N TYR A 175 -4.72 -16.73 -0.58
CA TYR A 175 -4.57 -17.57 0.60
C TYR A 175 -5.13 -18.99 0.35
N GLU A 176 -6.36 -19.08 -0.15
CA GLU A 176 -7.05 -20.37 -0.36
C GLU A 176 -6.37 -21.23 -1.44
N ILE A 177 -5.92 -20.64 -2.54
CA ILE A 177 -5.20 -21.40 -3.57
C ILE A 177 -3.89 -21.94 -3.01
N LEU A 178 -3.12 -21.15 -2.29
CA LEU A 178 -1.86 -21.59 -1.68
C LEU A 178 -2.09 -22.65 -0.59
N ARG A 179 -3.15 -22.51 0.21
CA ARG A 179 -3.54 -23.47 1.24
C ARG A 179 -3.94 -24.82 0.63
N GLN A 180 -4.79 -24.80 -0.41
CA GLN A 180 -5.21 -26.00 -1.13
C GLN A 180 -4.04 -26.70 -1.82
N ALA A 181 -3.03 -25.95 -2.25
CA ALA A 181 -1.79 -26.49 -2.81
C ALA A 181 -0.80 -27.01 -1.73
N GLY A 182 -1.22 -27.09 -0.46
CA GLY A 182 -0.38 -27.60 0.63
C GLY A 182 0.85 -26.76 0.96
N GLN A 183 0.85 -25.47 0.58
CA GLN A 183 1.98 -24.60 0.84
C GLN A 183 2.07 -24.20 2.31
N ASN A 184 3.29 -24.07 2.82
CA ASN A 184 3.51 -23.54 4.18
C ASN A 184 3.38 -22.02 4.15
N ILE A 185 2.18 -21.54 4.47
CA ILE A 185 1.80 -20.12 4.42
C ILE A 185 1.57 -19.57 5.82
N ARG A 186 1.79 -18.25 5.97
CA ARG A 186 1.41 -17.52 7.17
C ARG A 186 0.84 -16.16 6.77
N PRO A 187 -0.37 -15.82 7.23
CA PRO A 187 -0.93 -14.50 7.00
C PRO A 187 -0.12 -13.39 7.67
N PHE A 188 -0.02 -12.27 6.97
CA PHE A 188 0.49 -11.01 7.50
C PHE A 188 -0.65 -9.98 7.52
N VAL A 189 -0.86 -9.31 8.63
CA VAL A 189 -1.93 -8.30 8.80
C VAL A 189 -1.36 -7.01 9.37
N LEU A 190 -1.59 -5.91 8.65
CA LEU A 190 -1.26 -4.57 9.11
C LEU A 190 -2.50 -3.88 9.67
N ASN A 191 -2.43 -3.40 10.93
CA ASN A 191 -3.52 -2.75 11.64
C ASN A 191 -4.80 -3.59 11.56
N PRO A 192 -4.82 -4.79 12.16
CA PRO A 192 -5.93 -5.74 12.03
C PRO A 192 -7.27 -5.11 12.40
N ARG A 193 -8.27 -5.37 11.59
CA ARG A 193 -9.66 -4.95 11.76
C ARG A 193 -10.55 -6.16 11.99
N LYS A 194 -11.77 -5.93 12.45
CA LYS A 194 -12.74 -7.00 12.74
C LYS A 194 -12.94 -7.94 11.55
N GLU A 195 -13.05 -7.40 10.36
CA GLU A 195 -13.24 -8.14 9.10
C GLU A 195 -12.05 -9.06 8.80
N GLN A 196 -10.84 -8.55 8.92
CA GLN A 196 -9.63 -9.34 8.71
C GLN A 196 -9.48 -10.46 9.74
N LEU A 197 -9.78 -10.17 11.02
CA LEU A 197 -9.77 -11.18 12.08
C LEU A 197 -10.85 -12.25 11.86
N ALA A 198 -12.04 -11.87 11.37
CA ALA A 198 -13.09 -12.81 11.01
C ALA A 198 -12.66 -13.72 9.86
N ILE A 199 -12.01 -13.18 8.82
CA ILE A 199 -11.46 -13.97 7.71
C ILE A 199 -10.41 -14.97 8.22
N LEU A 200 -9.47 -14.53 9.07
CA LEU A 200 -8.47 -15.43 9.64
C LEU A 200 -9.10 -16.56 10.48
N LYS A 201 -10.12 -16.25 11.26
CA LYS A 201 -10.86 -17.24 12.02
C LYS A 201 -11.55 -18.26 11.13
N LEU A 202 -12.21 -17.82 10.06
CA LEU A 202 -12.85 -18.69 9.07
C LEU A 202 -11.83 -19.56 8.33
N ALA A 203 -10.63 -19.02 8.06
CA ALA A 203 -9.52 -19.75 7.48
C ALA A 203 -8.85 -20.77 8.43
N GLY A 204 -9.21 -20.77 9.71
CA GLY A 204 -8.56 -21.61 10.74
C GLY A 204 -7.17 -21.11 11.16
N GLU A 205 -6.85 -19.84 10.90
CA GLU A 205 -5.52 -19.27 11.14
C GLU A 205 -5.43 -18.63 12.54
N GLY A 206 -4.70 -19.28 13.44
CA GLY A 206 -4.49 -18.82 14.82
C GLY A 206 -3.23 -17.98 15.06
N ASN A 207 -2.30 -17.93 14.10
CA ASN A 207 -0.98 -17.32 14.32
C ASN A 207 -0.51 -16.40 13.17
N PRO A 208 -1.26 -15.35 12.82
CA PRO A 208 -0.82 -14.38 11.83
C PRO A 208 0.37 -13.53 12.32
N ILE A 209 1.17 -12.98 11.41
CA ILE A 209 2.10 -11.91 11.73
C ILE A 209 1.29 -10.62 11.82
N ILE A 210 1.23 -10.02 12.99
CA ILE A 210 0.48 -8.78 13.25
C ILE A 210 1.46 -7.62 13.36
N VAL A 211 1.19 -6.57 12.58
CA VAL A 211 1.91 -5.31 12.64
C VAL A 211 0.94 -4.17 12.90
N GLN A 212 1.33 -3.24 13.76
CA GLN A 212 0.61 -2.01 14.03
C GLN A 212 1.43 -0.82 13.54
N ARG A 213 0.90 -0.03 12.61
CA ARG A 213 1.47 1.24 12.16
C ARG A 213 0.63 2.39 12.71
N THR A 214 1.28 3.31 13.39
CA THR A 214 0.66 4.51 13.94
C THR A 214 1.16 5.74 13.20
N ILE A 215 0.24 6.44 12.54
CA ILE A 215 0.51 7.73 11.89
C ILE A 215 0.64 8.80 12.99
N ASP A 216 1.65 9.66 12.84
CA ASP A 216 1.82 10.78 13.77
C ASP A 216 0.60 11.71 13.74
N PRO A 217 -0.02 12.04 14.90
CA PRO A 217 -1.18 12.93 14.99
C PRO A 217 -0.96 14.32 14.37
N LYS A 218 0.30 14.77 14.33
CA LYS A 218 0.66 16.03 13.69
C LYS A 218 0.28 16.09 12.21
N LEU A 219 0.37 14.98 11.48
CA LEU A 219 -0.07 14.91 10.09
C LEU A 219 -1.58 15.19 9.98
N LEU A 220 -2.39 14.60 10.87
CA LEU A 220 -3.84 14.82 10.88
C LEU A 220 -4.20 16.27 11.24
N GLU A 221 -3.44 16.87 12.18
CA GLU A 221 -3.57 18.29 12.51
C GLU A 221 -3.29 19.19 11.28
N LEU A 222 -2.21 18.92 10.55
CA LEU A 222 -1.85 19.66 9.34
C LEU A 222 -2.91 19.54 8.24
N ASN A 223 -3.48 18.33 8.06
CA ASN A 223 -4.59 18.13 7.12
C ASN A 223 -5.78 19.01 7.47
N ARG A 224 -6.17 19.11 8.76
CA ARG A 224 -7.24 20.01 9.21
C ARG A 224 -6.89 21.49 9.01
N LYS A 225 -5.60 21.84 9.07
CA LYS A 225 -5.09 23.21 8.80
C LYS A 225 -4.93 23.52 7.29
N GLY A 226 -5.42 22.64 6.40
CA GLY A 226 -5.42 22.86 4.95
C GLY A 226 -4.04 22.70 4.29
N TYR A 227 -3.10 21.98 4.92
CA TYR A 227 -1.89 21.54 4.25
C TYR A 227 -2.22 20.51 3.14
N LEU A 228 -1.28 20.30 2.21
CA LEU A 228 -1.49 19.35 1.13
C LEU A 228 -1.72 17.92 1.67
N ASN A 229 -2.64 17.23 1.03
CA ASN A 229 -2.96 15.83 1.33
C ASN A 229 -3.32 15.09 0.05
N GLY A 230 -3.29 13.75 0.06
CA GLY A 230 -3.66 12.92 -1.07
C GLY A 230 -3.07 11.53 -0.96
N HIS A 231 -3.24 10.77 -2.03
CA HIS A 231 -2.76 9.39 -2.13
C HIS A 231 -1.23 9.29 -1.99
N THR A 232 -0.77 8.19 -1.42
CA THR A 232 0.65 7.82 -1.32
C THR A 232 0.84 6.38 -1.78
N PRO A 233 2.02 5.97 -2.28
CA PRO A 233 2.26 4.62 -2.78
C PRO A 233 2.33 3.59 -1.63
N PHE A 234 1.21 3.35 -0.97
CA PHE A 234 1.14 2.53 0.24
C PHE A 234 1.59 1.08 0.02
N SER A 235 1.35 0.51 -1.17
CA SER A 235 1.83 -0.85 -1.46
C SER A 235 3.35 -0.94 -1.55
N SER A 236 4.06 0.17 -1.84
CA SER A 236 5.52 0.19 -1.72
C SER A 236 5.96 0.12 -0.26
N TYR A 237 5.28 0.83 0.64
CA TYR A 237 5.53 0.70 2.08
C TYR A 237 5.34 -0.75 2.56
N LEU A 238 4.26 -1.42 2.12
CA LEU A 238 4.02 -2.83 2.41
C LEU A 238 5.14 -3.74 1.87
N ALA A 239 5.70 -3.43 0.71
CA ALA A 239 6.80 -4.22 0.15
C ALA A 239 8.03 -4.23 1.06
N PHE A 240 8.44 -3.06 1.59
CA PHE A 240 9.55 -2.96 2.54
C PHE A 240 9.21 -3.59 3.89
N LEU A 241 8.01 -3.35 4.41
CA LEU A 241 7.56 -3.92 5.68
C LEU A 241 7.47 -5.45 5.63
N CYS A 242 6.88 -6.01 4.57
CA CYS A 242 6.83 -7.45 4.39
C CYS A 242 8.22 -8.07 4.21
N THR A 243 9.16 -7.34 3.57
CA THR A 243 10.56 -7.81 3.45
C THR A 243 11.23 -7.85 4.83
N LEU A 244 11.04 -6.83 5.67
CA LEU A 244 11.51 -6.85 7.05
C LEU A 244 10.90 -8.03 7.83
N CYS A 245 9.57 -8.21 7.78
CA CYS A 245 8.92 -9.32 8.47
C CYS A 245 9.38 -10.68 7.93
N ALA A 246 9.51 -10.83 6.61
CA ALA A 246 10.00 -12.07 6.01
C ALA A 246 11.42 -12.42 6.47
N ALA A 247 12.31 -11.43 6.54
CA ALA A 247 13.67 -11.62 7.06
C ALA A 247 13.70 -12.01 8.53
N VAL A 248 12.86 -11.37 9.34
CA VAL A 248 12.78 -11.58 10.79
C VAL A 248 12.17 -12.92 11.15
N PHE A 249 11.07 -13.29 10.49
CA PHE A 249 10.32 -14.53 10.76
C PHE A 249 10.75 -15.71 9.89
N ASP A 250 11.81 -15.55 9.10
CA ASP A 250 12.41 -16.60 8.29
C ASP A 250 11.49 -17.14 7.18
N TYR A 251 10.97 -16.20 6.36
CA TYR A 251 10.16 -16.50 5.17
C TYR A 251 10.94 -16.18 3.90
N LYS A 252 10.98 -17.12 2.98
CA LYS A 252 11.64 -16.93 1.68
C LYS A 252 10.76 -16.19 0.68
N TYR A 253 9.46 -16.40 0.73
CA TYR A 253 8.53 -15.89 -0.26
C TYR A 253 7.54 -14.90 0.32
N ILE A 254 7.24 -13.82 -0.42
CA ILE A 254 6.18 -12.86 -0.13
C ILE A 254 5.24 -12.90 -1.32
N ALA A 255 4.06 -13.50 -1.14
CA ALA A 255 3.03 -13.63 -2.17
C ALA A 255 1.96 -12.55 -2.01
N LEU A 256 2.01 -11.52 -2.83
CA LEU A 256 1.00 -10.46 -2.86
C LEU A 256 -0.19 -10.87 -3.74
N SER A 257 -1.31 -10.23 -3.50
CA SER A 257 -2.56 -10.45 -4.24
C SER A 257 -2.80 -9.38 -5.31
N ASN A 258 -1.73 -8.78 -5.87
CA ASN A 258 -1.91 -7.83 -6.96
C ASN A 258 -2.25 -8.58 -8.25
N GLU A 259 -3.22 -8.06 -8.95
CA GLU A 259 -3.78 -8.58 -10.18
C GLU A 259 -3.24 -7.85 -11.42
N ARG A 260 -3.64 -8.30 -12.61
CA ARG A 260 -3.19 -7.74 -13.89
C ARG A 260 -3.71 -6.32 -14.12
N SER A 261 -4.91 -6.03 -13.67
CA SER A 261 -5.62 -4.77 -13.87
C SER A 261 -4.93 -3.57 -13.21
N SER A 262 -4.11 -3.81 -12.17
CA SER A 262 -3.33 -2.77 -11.49
C SER A 262 -2.24 -2.10 -12.36
N ASN A 263 -1.98 -2.62 -13.56
CA ASN A 263 -1.06 -2.00 -14.52
C ASN A 263 -1.68 -0.84 -15.30
N GLU A 264 -3.02 -0.74 -15.33
CA GLU A 264 -3.70 0.28 -16.11
C GLU A 264 -3.68 1.64 -15.42
N GLY A 265 -3.31 2.68 -16.18
CA GLY A 265 -3.39 4.07 -15.73
C GLY A 265 -4.85 4.53 -15.60
N ASN A 266 -5.05 5.62 -14.83
CA ASN A 266 -6.36 6.21 -14.61
C ASN A 266 -6.60 7.41 -15.54
N VAL A 267 -5.60 8.29 -15.66
CA VAL A 267 -5.71 9.56 -16.38
C VAL A 267 -4.34 9.97 -16.92
N GLU A 268 -4.34 10.75 -18.01
CA GLU A 268 -3.15 11.46 -18.47
C GLU A 268 -3.08 12.85 -17.84
N TYR A 269 -1.91 13.21 -17.29
CA TYR A 269 -1.67 14.52 -16.68
C TYR A 269 -0.27 15.02 -17.03
N LEU A 270 -0.20 16.20 -17.67
CA LEU A 270 1.04 16.82 -18.12
C LEU A 270 1.92 15.90 -18.96
N GLY A 271 1.29 15.11 -19.87
CA GLY A 271 1.98 14.16 -20.74
C GLY A 271 2.43 12.87 -20.06
N HIS A 272 1.95 12.59 -18.85
CA HIS A 272 2.27 11.38 -18.11
C HIS A 272 1.01 10.59 -17.75
N ALA A 273 1.05 9.28 -17.97
CA ALA A 273 0.00 8.39 -17.48
C ALA A 273 0.08 8.27 -15.95
N ILE A 274 -0.97 8.70 -15.27
CA ILE A 274 -1.10 8.58 -13.82
C ILE A 274 -1.77 7.26 -13.50
N ASN A 275 -1.07 6.40 -12.78
CA ASN A 275 -1.59 5.16 -12.24
C ASN A 275 -1.72 5.27 -10.72
N HIS A 276 -2.94 5.37 -10.21
CA HIS A 276 -3.26 5.32 -8.79
C HIS A 276 -2.64 4.09 -8.10
N GLN A 277 -2.54 2.97 -8.81
CA GLN A 277 -2.01 1.71 -8.31
C GLN A 277 -0.55 1.46 -8.71
N TYR A 278 0.25 2.49 -9.05
CA TYR A 278 1.62 2.29 -9.50
C TYR A 278 2.42 1.32 -8.62
N SER A 279 2.34 1.46 -7.29
CA SER A 279 3.04 0.57 -6.36
C SER A 279 2.51 -0.87 -6.28
N LYS A 280 1.41 -1.18 -7.00
CA LYS A 280 0.91 -2.55 -7.25
C LYS A 280 1.23 -3.04 -8.66
N SER A 281 1.71 -2.18 -9.56
CA SER A 281 1.99 -2.53 -10.94
C SER A 281 3.13 -3.53 -11.07
N PHE A 282 3.18 -4.24 -12.21
CA PHE A 282 4.28 -5.14 -12.53
C PHE A 282 5.60 -4.39 -12.75
N GLU A 283 5.53 -3.14 -13.21
CA GLU A 283 6.70 -2.28 -13.35
C GLU A 283 7.36 -2.03 -11.98
N PHE A 284 6.56 -1.61 -10.99
CA PHE A 284 7.07 -1.45 -9.62
C PHE A 284 7.60 -2.76 -9.06
N GLU A 285 6.87 -3.87 -9.22
CA GLU A 285 7.27 -5.19 -8.74
C GLU A 285 8.64 -5.58 -9.28
N LYS A 286 8.88 -5.43 -10.60
CA LYS A 286 10.18 -5.70 -11.22
C LYS A 286 11.29 -4.84 -10.63
N LYS A 287 11.05 -3.53 -10.52
CA LYS A 287 12.01 -2.58 -9.95
C LYS A 287 12.32 -2.90 -8.48
N PHE A 288 11.29 -3.21 -7.69
CA PHE A 288 11.46 -3.56 -6.28
C PHE A 288 12.22 -4.87 -6.10
N ARG A 289 11.93 -5.90 -6.89
CA ARG A 289 12.66 -7.19 -6.85
C ARG A 289 14.16 -7.00 -7.11
N VAL A 290 14.52 -6.20 -8.12
CA VAL A 290 15.93 -5.87 -8.41
C VAL A 290 16.54 -5.10 -7.24
N TYR A 291 15.84 -4.09 -6.72
CA TYR A 291 16.29 -3.29 -5.58
C TYR A 291 16.48 -4.15 -4.33
N SER A 292 15.50 -4.96 -3.99
CA SER A 292 15.53 -5.83 -2.81
C SER A 292 16.67 -6.84 -2.87
N LYS A 293 16.86 -7.52 -4.00
CA LYS A 293 17.98 -8.46 -4.19
C LYS A 293 19.34 -7.80 -4.07
N LYS A 294 19.47 -6.55 -4.52
CA LYS A 294 20.75 -5.84 -4.52
C LYS A 294 21.07 -5.15 -3.18
N TYR A 295 20.05 -4.62 -2.50
CA TYR A 295 20.28 -3.72 -1.37
C TYR A 295 19.63 -4.14 -0.04
N LEU A 296 18.69 -5.10 -0.04
CA LEU A 296 17.94 -5.47 1.17
C LEU A 296 18.17 -6.93 1.56
N ALA A 297 17.60 -7.87 0.78
CA ALA A 297 17.53 -9.27 1.14
C ALA A 297 17.58 -10.17 -0.11
N ARG A 298 18.77 -10.63 -0.45
CA ARG A 298 19.02 -11.44 -1.66
C ARG A 298 18.19 -12.74 -1.70
N GLY A 299 17.92 -13.33 -0.53
CA GLY A 299 17.22 -14.60 -0.40
C GLY A 299 15.70 -14.51 -0.39
N ILE A 300 15.12 -13.29 -0.33
CA ILE A 300 13.67 -13.09 -0.29
C ILE A 300 13.12 -12.82 -1.68
N GLU A 301 12.10 -13.59 -2.07
CA GLU A 301 11.40 -13.45 -3.34
C GLU A 301 10.05 -12.78 -3.12
N TYR A 302 9.90 -11.56 -3.65
CA TYR A 302 8.67 -10.75 -3.64
C TYR A 302 7.97 -10.87 -4.99
N PHE A 303 6.70 -11.26 -5.02
CA PHE A 303 5.94 -11.38 -6.25
C PHE A 303 4.43 -11.26 -6.02
N SER A 304 3.70 -10.92 -7.08
CA SER A 304 2.24 -10.87 -7.08
C SER A 304 1.68 -12.19 -7.61
N PHE A 305 1.07 -12.98 -6.74
CA PHE A 305 0.57 -14.32 -7.05
C PHE A 305 -0.59 -14.30 -8.06
N LEU A 306 -1.47 -13.28 -7.96
CA LEU A 306 -2.61 -13.14 -8.86
C LEU A 306 -2.30 -12.35 -10.14
N ARG A 307 -1.05 -11.99 -10.40
CA ARG A 307 -0.62 -11.23 -11.59
C ARG A 307 -1.10 -11.80 -12.93
N PRO A 308 -1.20 -13.12 -13.15
CA PRO A 308 -1.74 -13.65 -14.40
C PRO A 308 -3.23 -13.41 -14.59
N LEU A 309 -3.98 -13.09 -13.53
CA LEU A 309 -5.44 -13.00 -13.52
C LEU A 309 -5.93 -11.56 -13.59
N TYR A 310 -7.10 -11.39 -14.20
CA TYR A 310 -7.90 -10.19 -14.14
C TYR A 310 -8.86 -10.24 -12.93
N GLU A 311 -9.34 -9.09 -12.49
CA GLU A 311 -10.26 -8.92 -11.36
C GLU A 311 -11.53 -9.79 -11.52
N LEU A 312 -12.10 -9.86 -12.74
CA LEU A 312 -13.28 -10.67 -13.01
C LEU A 312 -13.03 -12.19 -12.86
N GLN A 313 -11.84 -12.65 -13.23
CA GLN A 313 -11.42 -14.05 -13.01
C GLN A 313 -11.25 -14.34 -11.52
N ILE A 314 -10.69 -13.39 -10.77
CA ILE A 314 -10.55 -13.48 -9.31
C ILE A 314 -11.93 -13.49 -8.63
N ALA A 315 -12.89 -12.69 -9.10
CA ALA A 315 -14.26 -12.71 -8.61
C ALA A 315 -14.93 -14.09 -8.80
N LYS A 316 -14.71 -14.73 -9.97
CA LYS A 316 -15.18 -16.10 -10.23
C LYS A 316 -14.53 -17.13 -9.28
N LEU A 317 -13.25 -16.99 -8.98
CA LEU A 317 -12.56 -17.87 -8.01
C LEU A 317 -13.07 -17.63 -6.59
N PHE A 318 -13.25 -16.37 -6.20
CA PHE A 318 -13.77 -15.99 -4.88
C PHE A 318 -15.20 -16.52 -4.65
N ALA A 319 -16.04 -16.54 -5.69
CA ALA A 319 -17.41 -17.08 -5.60
C ALA A 319 -17.48 -18.55 -5.17
N ARG A 320 -16.38 -19.29 -5.23
CA ARG A 320 -16.27 -20.68 -4.73
C ARG A 320 -16.07 -20.77 -3.21
N HIS A 321 -15.95 -19.64 -2.54
CA HIS A 321 -15.67 -19.53 -1.11
C HIS A 321 -16.76 -18.75 -0.36
N PRO A 322 -18.02 -19.26 -0.36
CA PRO A 322 -19.17 -18.55 0.23
C PRO A 322 -19.02 -18.32 1.74
N GLU A 323 -18.22 -19.11 2.43
CA GLU A 323 -17.91 -18.97 3.84
C GLU A 323 -17.32 -17.58 4.21
N TYR A 324 -16.67 -16.89 3.26
CA TYR A 324 -16.09 -15.57 3.46
C TYR A 324 -17.01 -14.40 3.10
N PHE A 325 -18.19 -14.66 2.50
CA PHE A 325 -19.06 -13.59 1.99
C PHE A 325 -19.53 -12.61 3.08
N GLY A 326 -19.72 -13.09 4.29
CA GLY A 326 -20.09 -12.24 5.43
C GLY A 326 -18.93 -11.46 6.07
N ALA A 327 -17.69 -11.80 5.71
CA ALA A 327 -16.50 -11.23 6.37
C ALA A 327 -15.66 -10.33 5.47
N PHE A 328 -15.63 -10.55 4.13
CA PHE A 328 -14.76 -9.75 3.27
C PHE A 328 -15.28 -8.32 3.09
N LEU A 329 -14.33 -7.38 3.07
CA LEU A 329 -14.64 -5.96 2.87
C LEU A 329 -13.46 -5.27 2.19
N SER A 330 -13.73 -4.63 1.05
CA SER A 330 -12.72 -3.86 0.30
C SER A 330 -13.17 -2.45 -0.06
N CYS A 331 -14.26 -1.98 0.55
CA CYS A 331 -14.77 -0.63 0.38
C CYS A 331 -13.81 0.39 1.03
N ASN A 332 -13.28 1.32 0.24
CA ASN A 332 -12.37 2.35 0.74
C ASN A 332 -13.07 3.31 1.71
N GLU A 333 -14.33 3.67 1.45
CA GLU A 333 -15.11 4.53 2.33
C GLU A 333 -15.37 3.92 3.70
N ALA A 334 -15.54 2.59 3.76
CA ALA A 334 -15.71 1.88 5.02
C ALA A 334 -14.51 2.05 5.97
N HIS A 335 -13.34 2.31 5.40
CA HIS A 335 -12.07 2.39 6.12
C HIS A 335 -11.48 3.81 6.20
N LYS A 336 -12.02 4.76 5.44
CA LYS A 336 -11.55 6.15 5.48
C LYS A 336 -11.81 6.78 6.85
N THR A 337 -10.72 7.21 7.45
CA THR A 337 -10.74 8.18 8.54
C THR A 337 -10.45 9.56 7.93
N ALA A 338 -11.41 10.17 7.24
CA ALA A 338 -11.20 11.45 6.56
C ALA A 338 -10.58 12.48 7.52
N SER A 339 -9.26 12.63 7.49
CA SER A 339 -8.49 13.55 8.34
C SER A 339 -8.82 13.47 9.84
N GLY A 340 -9.22 12.27 10.32
CA GLY A 340 -9.64 12.06 11.71
C GLY A 340 -11.08 12.47 12.00
N SER A 341 -11.87 12.91 11.02
CA SER A 341 -13.25 13.42 11.24
C SER A 341 -14.33 12.34 11.08
N LYS A 342 -14.03 11.20 10.43
CA LYS A 342 -15.01 10.11 10.25
C LYS A 342 -14.50 8.82 10.91
N LYS A 343 -15.37 8.16 11.66
CA LYS A 343 -15.10 6.81 12.18
C LYS A 343 -15.32 5.79 11.06
N PRO A 344 -14.46 4.74 10.93
CA PRO A 344 -14.69 3.63 10.01
C PRO A 344 -16.05 2.98 10.30
N THR A 345 -16.85 2.70 9.25
CA THR A 345 -18.17 2.07 9.42
C THR A 345 -18.08 0.55 9.46
N GLY A 346 -17.00 -0.03 8.90
CA GLY A 346 -16.83 -1.48 8.76
C GLY A 346 -17.91 -2.15 7.88
N LYS A 347 -18.55 -1.39 6.98
CA LYS A 347 -19.63 -1.87 6.09
C LYS A 347 -19.41 -1.36 4.66
N TRP A 348 -19.93 -2.09 3.68
CA TRP A 348 -20.01 -1.61 2.31
C TRP A 348 -20.81 -0.31 2.27
N CYS A 349 -20.26 0.74 1.65
CA CYS A 349 -20.96 2.04 1.57
C CYS A 349 -22.03 2.05 0.46
N CYS A 350 -21.93 1.15 -0.50
CA CYS A 350 -22.82 0.97 -1.66
C CYS A 350 -22.95 2.21 -2.56
N LYS A 351 -22.05 3.19 -2.44
CA LYS A 351 -22.10 4.49 -3.16
C LYS A 351 -20.79 4.84 -3.87
N CYS A 352 -19.76 4.02 -3.80
CA CYS A 352 -18.48 4.28 -4.43
C CYS A 352 -18.20 3.31 -5.59
N SER A 353 -17.28 3.69 -6.47
CA SER A 353 -16.89 2.89 -7.63
C SER A 353 -16.36 1.49 -7.25
N LYS A 354 -15.69 1.36 -6.10
CA LYS A 354 -15.25 0.03 -5.62
C LYS A 354 -16.42 -0.87 -5.25
N CYS A 355 -17.45 -0.35 -4.58
CA CYS A 355 -18.65 -1.14 -4.25
C CYS A 355 -19.36 -1.60 -5.52
N LEU A 356 -19.62 -0.68 -6.45
CA LEU A 356 -20.31 -0.99 -7.70
C LEU A 356 -19.52 -1.98 -8.56
N PHE A 357 -18.20 -1.79 -8.69
CA PHE A 357 -17.35 -2.71 -9.45
C PHE A 357 -17.31 -4.12 -8.83
N VAL A 358 -17.19 -4.24 -7.51
CA VAL A 358 -17.16 -5.55 -6.83
C VAL A 358 -18.51 -6.22 -6.94
N PHE A 359 -19.63 -5.48 -6.79
CA PHE A 359 -20.97 -5.98 -7.00
C PHE A 359 -21.13 -6.54 -8.42
N ALA A 360 -20.83 -5.74 -9.44
CA ALA A 360 -20.93 -6.13 -10.85
C ALA A 360 -20.04 -7.32 -11.20
N SER A 361 -18.82 -7.38 -10.63
CA SER A 361 -17.89 -8.49 -10.87
C SER A 361 -18.33 -9.81 -10.23
N LEU A 362 -19.04 -9.77 -9.10
CA LEU A 362 -19.55 -10.95 -8.40
C LEU A 362 -20.91 -11.41 -8.93
N TYR A 363 -21.72 -10.49 -9.43
CA TYR A 363 -23.10 -10.76 -9.87
C TYR A 363 -23.23 -11.97 -10.82
N PRO A 364 -22.34 -12.17 -11.83
CA PRO A 364 -22.43 -13.33 -12.71
C PRO A 364 -22.21 -14.68 -12.02
N PHE A 365 -21.53 -14.70 -10.88
CA PHE A 365 -20.99 -15.93 -10.26
C PHE A 365 -21.59 -16.26 -8.90
N VAL A 366 -22.31 -15.33 -8.28
CA VAL A 366 -22.89 -15.47 -6.93
C VAL A 366 -24.42 -15.36 -7.04
N GLU A 367 -25.13 -16.18 -6.30
CA GLU A 367 -26.59 -16.12 -6.20
C GLU A 367 -27.05 -14.71 -5.78
N THR A 368 -28.11 -14.19 -6.44
CA THR A 368 -28.58 -12.82 -6.19
C THR A 368 -28.91 -12.60 -4.71
N LYS A 369 -29.58 -13.56 -4.06
CA LYS A 369 -29.89 -13.49 -2.62
C LYS A 369 -28.62 -13.34 -1.75
N GLN A 370 -27.56 -14.09 -2.06
CA GLN A 370 -26.28 -13.98 -1.33
C GLN A 370 -25.62 -12.63 -1.57
N LEU A 371 -25.66 -12.13 -2.81
CA LEU A 371 -25.11 -10.84 -3.15
C LEU A 371 -25.82 -9.69 -2.42
N LEU A 372 -27.15 -9.75 -2.34
CA LEU A 372 -27.96 -8.80 -1.56
C LEU A 372 -27.61 -8.87 -0.06
N ASN A 373 -27.34 -10.05 0.48
CA ASN A 373 -26.89 -10.18 1.88
C ASN A 373 -25.51 -9.52 2.11
N ILE A 374 -24.61 -9.55 1.12
CA ILE A 374 -23.30 -8.91 1.22
C ILE A 374 -23.43 -7.38 1.23
N PHE A 375 -24.20 -6.82 0.30
CA PHE A 375 -24.26 -5.37 0.07
C PHE A 375 -25.46 -4.70 0.74
N GLY A 376 -26.50 -5.44 1.10
CA GLY A 376 -27.72 -4.93 1.72
C GLY A 376 -28.75 -4.37 0.72
N SER A 377 -28.38 -4.23 -0.57
CA SER A 377 -29.24 -3.72 -1.64
C SER A 377 -28.75 -4.17 -3.01
N ASN A 378 -29.64 -4.07 -4.01
CA ASN A 378 -29.27 -4.26 -5.41
C ASN A 378 -28.69 -2.95 -5.97
N LEU A 379 -27.38 -2.92 -6.20
CA LEU A 379 -26.70 -1.70 -6.67
C LEU A 379 -27.06 -1.35 -8.12
N PHE A 380 -27.62 -2.27 -8.91
CA PHE A 380 -28.08 -1.99 -10.26
C PHE A 380 -29.44 -1.25 -10.31
N GLU A 381 -30.16 -1.19 -9.19
CA GLU A 381 -31.43 -0.45 -9.09
C GLU A 381 -31.22 1.00 -8.62
N ASP A 382 -30.01 1.36 -8.16
CA ASP A 382 -29.70 2.73 -7.71
C ASP A 382 -29.27 3.61 -8.90
N GLN A 383 -30.18 4.43 -9.38
CA GLN A 383 -29.90 5.37 -10.48
C GLN A 383 -28.76 6.35 -10.19
N ALA A 384 -28.48 6.65 -8.93
CA ALA A 384 -27.37 7.52 -8.55
C ALA A 384 -25.99 6.91 -8.88
N LEU A 385 -25.94 5.60 -9.16
CA LEU A 385 -24.70 4.89 -9.53
C LEU A 385 -24.46 4.85 -11.05
N ILE A 386 -25.39 5.28 -11.89
CA ILE A 386 -25.23 5.32 -13.35
C ILE A 386 -23.96 6.11 -13.74
N PRO A 387 -23.73 7.34 -13.25
CA PRO A 387 -22.52 8.09 -13.58
C PRO A 387 -21.22 7.36 -13.22
N ILE A 388 -21.23 6.60 -12.13
CA ILE A 388 -20.09 5.79 -11.68
C ILE A 388 -19.88 4.59 -12.61
N MET A 389 -20.95 3.97 -13.07
CA MET A 389 -20.86 2.88 -14.05
C MET A 389 -20.29 3.37 -15.38
N GLU A 390 -20.73 4.54 -15.86
CA GLU A 390 -20.19 5.18 -17.07
C GLU A 390 -18.67 5.44 -16.94
N GLU A 391 -18.18 5.87 -15.77
CA GLU A 391 -16.74 6.01 -15.51
C GLU A 391 -16.01 4.65 -15.50
N LEU A 392 -16.64 3.62 -14.94
CA LEU A 392 -16.05 2.27 -14.89
C LEU A 392 -15.93 1.63 -16.27
N VAL A 393 -16.91 1.84 -17.16
CA VAL A 393 -16.89 1.30 -18.53
C VAL A 393 -16.17 2.18 -19.53
N GLY A 394 -15.68 3.36 -19.09
CA GLY A 394 -14.88 4.27 -19.92
C GLY A 394 -15.69 5.22 -20.80
N ASP A 395 -16.98 5.37 -20.53
CA ASP A 395 -17.92 6.24 -21.27
C ASP A 395 -17.92 7.69 -20.76
N ARG A 396 -17.30 7.90 -19.60
CA ARG A 396 -17.05 9.21 -18.99
C ARG A 396 -15.56 9.47 -18.85
N ARG A 397 -15.22 10.71 -18.44
CA ARG A 397 -13.93 11.38 -18.32
C ARG A 397 -12.69 10.50 -18.13
N PHE A 398 -12.63 9.65 -17.10
CA PHE A 398 -11.49 8.80 -16.78
C PHE A 398 -11.88 7.73 -15.75
N LYS A 399 -11.08 6.67 -15.71
CA LYS A 399 -11.23 5.58 -14.72
C LYS A 399 -11.05 6.11 -13.30
N PRO A 400 -11.96 5.80 -12.36
CA PRO A 400 -11.86 6.26 -10.97
C PRO A 400 -10.53 5.95 -10.30
N PHE A 401 -10.06 6.83 -9.42
CA PHE A 401 -8.89 6.58 -8.56
C PHE A 401 -9.21 5.60 -7.42
N GLU A 402 -9.66 4.41 -7.81
CA GLU A 402 -10.02 3.30 -6.93
C GLU A 402 -9.37 2.00 -7.45
N CYS A 403 -9.20 1.02 -6.56
CA CYS A 403 -8.74 -0.31 -6.96
C CYS A 403 -9.90 -1.06 -7.63
N VAL A 404 -10.18 -0.76 -8.89
CA VAL A 404 -11.17 -1.40 -9.74
C VAL A 404 -10.49 -2.03 -10.95
N GLY A 405 -11.16 -2.94 -11.63
CA GLY A 405 -10.65 -3.57 -12.85
C GLY A 405 -10.37 -2.59 -13.98
N THR A 406 -9.98 -3.10 -15.12
CA THR A 406 -9.88 -2.32 -16.36
C THR A 406 -11.26 -1.94 -16.87
N THR A 407 -11.34 -0.93 -17.75
CA THR A 407 -12.62 -0.59 -18.43
C THR A 407 -13.17 -1.78 -19.21
N LYS A 408 -12.32 -2.57 -19.86
CA LYS A 408 -12.71 -3.81 -20.57
C LYS A 408 -13.29 -4.87 -19.63
N GLU A 409 -12.76 -4.99 -18.42
CA GLU A 409 -13.32 -5.91 -17.41
C GLU A 409 -14.68 -5.45 -16.90
N SER A 410 -14.86 -4.13 -16.71
CA SER A 410 -16.16 -3.57 -16.32
C SER A 410 -17.20 -3.82 -17.40
N LEU A 411 -16.87 -3.62 -18.69
CA LEU A 411 -17.74 -3.96 -19.81
C LEU A 411 -18.07 -5.46 -19.85
N ALA A 412 -17.08 -6.32 -19.68
CA ALA A 412 -17.28 -7.77 -19.64
C ALA A 412 -18.16 -8.19 -18.45
N ALA A 413 -17.99 -7.57 -17.28
CA ALA A 413 -18.83 -7.80 -16.11
C ALA A 413 -20.29 -7.42 -16.40
N CYS A 414 -20.54 -6.24 -16.97
CA CYS A 414 -21.87 -5.79 -17.36
C CYS A 414 -22.52 -6.75 -18.36
N TYR A 415 -21.78 -7.18 -19.39
CA TYR A 415 -22.28 -8.17 -20.36
C TYR A 415 -22.69 -9.48 -19.70
N LEU A 416 -21.86 -10.01 -18.80
CA LEU A 416 -22.17 -11.25 -18.07
C LEU A 416 -23.37 -11.08 -17.12
N CYS A 417 -23.54 -9.91 -16.52
CA CYS A 417 -24.70 -9.58 -15.69
C CYS A 417 -25.99 -9.62 -16.52
N LEU A 418 -25.99 -8.96 -17.68
CA LEU A 418 -27.14 -8.98 -18.61
C LEU A 418 -27.43 -10.41 -19.05
N LYS A 419 -26.43 -11.18 -19.46
CA LYS A 419 -26.62 -12.57 -19.85
C LYS A 419 -27.26 -13.40 -18.74
N LYS A 420 -26.82 -13.24 -17.48
CA LYS A 420 -27.42 -13.94 -16.34
C LYS A 420 -28.86 -13.53 -16.07
N THR A 421 -29.20 -12.25 -16.23
CA THR A 421 -30.54 -11.72 -15.97
C THR A 421 -31.54 -12.16 -17.02
N TYR A 422 -31.12 -12.28 -18.30
CA TYR A 422 -31.97 -12.62 -19.44
C TYR A 422 -31.78 -14.04 -19.96
N SER A 423 -30.97 -14.87 -19.32
CA SER A 423 -30.94 -16.31 -19.64
C SER A 423 -32.17 -16.97 -19.03
N PRO A 424 -32.91 -17.76 -19.82
CA PRO A 424 -34.13 -18.46 -19.38
C PRO A 424 -33.84 -19.48 -18.29
#